data_b557a0e7999832b2d538d9eeee5c748f
#
_entry.id   b557a0e7999832b2d538d9eeee5c748f
#
_cell.length_a   1.000
_cell.length_b   1.000
_cell.length_c   1.000
_cell.angle_alpha   90.00
_cell.angle_beta   90.00
_cell.angle_gamma   90.00
#
_symmetry.space_group_name_H-M   'P 1'
#
loop_
_entity.id
_entity.type
_entity.pdbx_description
1 polymer ?
#
loop_
_entity_poly.entity_id
_entity_poly.type
_entity_poly.pdbx_seq_one_letter_code
_entity_poly.pdbx_strand_id
1 'polypeptide(L)'
;TNAFIYSCEDISGVFLAFSEKLIKGTCAKKIKTKSFDAFESINFPYIATIRNNIVEYNINTFENIMTSGNGFHIKTDMCTDIAVITLFPGMNYNIFDYLNLSCRGVIIEGFGIGGMPDNIIEHIHRLTTNGICVVITTQCLYEGVNWEIYEVGRNLAKENVINGKSMTIENLTMKLMWSLAHYKNITDVKNFMEKEL
;
A
#
# COMPACT_ATOMS: atom_id res chain seq x y z
N THR A 1 -3.31 8.64 -26.74
CA THR A 1 -4.71 8.83 -27.18
C THR A 1 -5.69 8.46 -26.07
N ASN A 2 -5.59 7.26 -25.45
CA ASN A 2 -6.56 6.79 -24.44
C ASN A 2 -6.61 7.66 -23.17
N ALA A 3 -5.48 8.14 -22.66
CA ALA A 3 -5.46 9.05 -21.52
C ALA A 3 -6.22 10.36 -21.78
N PHE A 4 -6.16 10.85 -23.04
CA PHE A 4 -6.92 12.04 -23.44
C PHE A 4 -8.43 11.78 -23.46
N ILE A 5 -8.87 10.58 -23.93
CA ILE A 5 -10.29 10.21 -23.89
C ILE A 5 -10.76 10.18 -22.43
N TYR A 6 -10.04 9.49 -21.55
CA TYR A 6 -10.39 9.44 -20.13
C TYR A 6 -10.38 10.81 -19.42
N SER A 7 -9.55 11.75 -19.87
CA SER A 7 -9.52 13.09 -19.27
C SER A 7 -10.76 13.95 -19.59
N CYS A 8 -11.59 13.51 -20.53
CA CYS A 8 -12.86 14.15 -20.88
C CYS A 8 -14.05 13.60 -20.05
N GLU A 9 -13.81 12.55 -19.26
CA GLU A 9 -14.86 11.92 -18.44
C GLU A 9 -15.06 12.70 -17.13
N ASP A 10 -16.29 12.73 -16.64
CA ASP A 10 -16.66 13.41 -15.37
C ASP A 10 -16.46 12.46 -14.18
N ILE A 11 -15.21 12.19 -13.86
CA ILE A 11 -14.79 11.35 -12.72
C ILE A 11 -13.75 12.05 -11.88
N SER A 12 -13.85 11.89 -10.55
CA SER A 12 -12.90 12.46 -9.58
C SER A 12 -11.94 11.42 -9.06
N GLY A 13 -10.65 11.76 -8.97
CA GLY A 13 -9.63 10.89 -8.41
C GLY A 13 -8.30 10.94 -9.15
N VAL A 14 -7.38 10.07 -8.73
CA VAL A 14 -6.09 9.87 -9.38
C VAL A 14 -6.10 8.50 -10.05
N PHE A 15 -5.92 8.49 -11.36
CA PHE A 15 -5.99 7.28 -12.17
C PHE A 15 -4.76 7.13 -13.05
N LEU A 16 -4.44 5.88 -13.36
CA LEU A 16 -3.47 5.51 -14.39
C LEU A 16 -4.23 5.02 -15.63
N ALA A 17 -4.10 5.76 -16.74
CA ALA A 17 -4.59 5.33 -18.04
C ALA A 17 -3.47 4.63 -18.82
N PHE A 18 -3.57 3.32 -19.00
CA PHE A 18 -2.55 2.53 -19.70
C PHE A 18 -3.16 1.34 -20.44
N SER A 19 -2.75 1.14 -21.71
CA SER A 19 -3.19 0.01 -22.54
C SER A 19 -4.71 -0.23 -22.50
N GLU A 20 -5.50 0.77 -22.86
CA GLU A 20 -6.97 0.76 -22.88
C GLU A 20 -7.66 0.65 -21.51
N LYS A 21 -6.90 0.53 -20.44
CA LYS A 21 -7.40 0.38 -19.06
C LYS A 21 -7.31 1.69 -18.29
N LEU A 22 -8.30 1.96 -17.46
CA LEU A 22 -8.26 2.98 -16.42
C LEU A 22 -8.13 2.29 -15.06
N ILE A 23 -7.04 2.52 -14.38
CA ILE A 23 -6.67 1.87 -13.12
C ILE A 23 -6.70 2.91 -11.99
N LYS A 24 -7.28 2.57 -10.84
CA LYS A 24 -7.18 3.39 -9.62
C LYS A 24 -5.71 3.59 -9.24
N GLY A 25 -5.25 4.83 -9.07
CA GLY A 25 -3.84 5.13 -8.87
C GLY A 25 -3.21 4.40 -7.69
N THR A 26 -3.94 4.23 -6.59
CA THR A 26 -3.49 3.50 -5.40
C THR A 26 -3.37 1.98 -5.59
N CYS A 27 -3.97 1.43 -6.65
CA CYS A 27 -3.97 0.00 -6.96
C CYS A 27 -3.09 -0.34 -8.18
N ALA A 28 -2.53 0.68 -8.84
CA ALA A 28 -1.72 0.49 -10.03
C ALA A 28 -0.33 -0.06 -9.68
N LYS A 29 0.08 -1.16 -10.35
CA LYS A 29 1.42 -1.73 -10.22
C LYS A 29 2.00 -2.04 -11.59
N LYS A 30 3.28 -1.68 -11.78
CA LYS A 30 4.01 -2.06 -12.99
C LYS A 30 4.50 -3.50 -12.85
N ILE A 31 3.96 -4.40 -13.65
CA ILE A 31 4.27 -5.84 -13.60
C ILE A 31 5.17 -6.32 -14.73
N LYS A 32 5.34 -5.54 -15.80
CA LYS A 32 6.20 -5.88 -16.94
C LYS A 32 7.06 -4.69 -17.37
N THR A 33 8.26 -4.96 -17.84
CA THR A 33 9.23 -3.91 -18.21
C THR A 33 9.21 -3.54 -19.68
N LYS A 34 8.80 -4.45 -20.56
CA LYS A 34 8.91 -4.30 -22.03
C LYS A 34 7.57 -4.32 -22.75
N SER A 35 6.55 -5.02 -22.25
CA SER A 35 5.27 -5.17 -22.89
C SER A 35 4.39 -3.93 -22.76
N PHE A 36 3.51 -3.70 -23.74
CA PHE A 36 2.57 -2.57 -23.71
C PHE A 36 1.47 -2.72 -22.64
N ASP A 37 1.18 -3.93 -22.16
CA ASP A 37 0.28 -4.22 -21.04
C ASP A 37 1.05 -4.30 -19.72
N ALA A 38 1.87 -3.28 -19.46
CA ALA A 38 2.87 -3.30 -18.39
C ALA A 38 2.32 -3.00 -16.98
N PHE A 39 1.12 -2.43 -16.88
CA PHE A 39 0.49 -2.11 -15.60
C PHE A 39 -0.76 -2.97 -15.37
N GLU A 40 -0.93 -3.34 -14.10
CA GLU A 40 -2.07 -4.12 -13.61
C GLU A 40 -2.74 -3.41 -12.43
N SER A 41 -4.04 -3.65 -12.25
CA SER A 41 -4.79 -3.23 -11.08
C SER A 41 -4.74 -4.33 -10.03
N ILE A 42 -4.09 -4.08 -8.92
CA ILE A 42 -3.89 -5.07 -7.86
C ILE A 42 -5.01 -4.99 -6.84
N ASN A 43 -5.66 -6.12 -6.59
CA ASN A 43 -6.75 -6.29 -5.62
C ASN A 43 -7.94 -5.32 -5.80
N PHE A 44 -8.05 -4.71 -6.97
CA PHE A 44 -9.15 -3.82 -7.32
C PHE A 44 -9.46 -3.95 -8.82
N PRO A 45 -10.73 -3.97 -9.24
CA PRO A 45 -11.06 -4.06 -10.66
C PRO A 45 -10.65 -2.78 -11.42
N TYR A 46 -10.54 -2.88 -12.74
CA TYR A 46 -10.39 -1.69 -13.56
C TYR A 46 -11.60 -0.77 -13.41
N ILE A 47 -11.34 0.53 -13.38
CA ILE A 47 -12.40 1.55 -13.32
C ILE A 47 -13.19 1.57 -14.62
N ALA A 48 -12.47 1.53 -15.73
CA ALA A 48 -13.04 1.50 -17.07
C ALA A 48 -12.08 0.86 -18.06
N THR A 49 -12.60 0.47 -19.22
CA THR A 49 -11.84 0.06 -20.40
C THR A 49 -12.31 0.83 -21.62
N ILE A 50 -11.40 1.05 -22.60
CA ILE A 50 -11.77 1.64 -23.89
C ILE A 50 -11.87 0.53 -24.94
N ARG A 51 -13.01 0.48 -25.62
CA ARG A 51 -13.21 -0.36 -26.81
C ARG A 51 -13.78 0.48 -27.94
N ASN A 52 -13.15 0.42 -29.10
CA ASN A 52 -13.58 1.21 -30.28
C ASN A 52 -13.78 2.70 -29.96
N ASN A 53 -12.88 3.31 -29.18
CA ASN A 53 -12.97 4.68 -28.68
C ASN A 53 -14.18 4.99 -27.77
N ILE A 54 -14.86 3.97 -27.27
CA ILE A 54 -15.96 4.12 -26.29
C ILE A 54 -15.44 3.69 -24.94
N VAL A 55 -15.70 4.51 -23.89
CA VAL A 55 -15.40 4.21 -22.51
C VAL A 55 -16.48 3.31 -21.94
N GLU A 56 -16.09 2.13 -21.46
CA GLU A 56 -16.95 1.18 -20.79
C GLU A 56 -16.57 1.13 -19.30
N TYR A 57 -17.42 1.65 -18.42
CA TYR A 57 -17.19 1.66 -16.99
C TYR A 57 -17.53 0.32 -16.34
N ASN A 58 -16.77 -0.04 -15.31
CA ASN A 58 -17.16 -1.11 -14.40
C ASN A 58 -18.19 -0.57 -13.40
N ILE A 59 -19.44 -1.02 -13.53
CA ILE A 59 -20.60 -0.53 -12.77
C ILE A 59 -20.36 -0.63 -11.26
N ASN A 60 -19.74 -1.70 -10.79
CA ASN A 60 -19.48 -1.91 -9.35
C ASN A 60 -18.45 -0.95 -8.74
N THR A 61 -17.63 -0.27 -9.55
CA THR A 61 -16.62 0.68 -9.09
C THR A 61 -17.04 2.13 -9.30
N PHE A 62 -17.91 2.37 -10.26
CA PHE A 62 -18.31 3.70 -10.69
C PHE A 62 -19.07 4.47 -9.60
N GLU A 63 -19.99 3.82 -8.88
CA GLU A 63 -20.79 4.45 -7.81
C GLU A 63 -19.92 4.98 -6.66
N ASN A 64 -18.78 4.34 -6.37
CA ASN A 64 -17.85 4.74 -5.32
C ASN A 64 -16.92 5.91 -5.71
N ILE A 65 -16.84 6.24 -7.00
CA ILE A 65 -15.90 7.24 -7.54
C ILE A 65 -16.59 8.60 -7.77
N MET A 66 -17.91 8.60 -7.96
CA MET A 66 -18.73 9.78 -8.22
C MET A 66 -18.98 10.67 -6.98
N THR A 67 -18.41 10.36 -5.83
CA THR A 67 -18.58 11.23 -4.65
C THR A 67 -17.80 12.51 -4.83
N SER A 68 -18.53 13.58 -5.09
CA SER A 68 -18.03 14.96 -5.11
C SER A 68 -17.33 15.28 -3.78
N GLY A 69 -16.00 15.33 -3.82
CA GLY A 69 -15.19 15.66 -2.64
C GLY A 69 -15.37 17.10 -2.19
N ASN A 70 -15.10 17.36 -0.92
CA ASN A 70 -15.06 18.69 -0.29
C ASN A 70 -13.87 19.51 -0.80
N GLY A 71 -13.86 19.93 -2.05
CA GLY A 71 -12.83 20.76 -2.64
C GLY A 71 -11.48 20.04 -2.82
N PHE A 72 -10.56 20.71 -3.51
CA PHE A 72 -9.21 20.16 -3.75
C PHE A 72 -8.25 20.71 -2.68
N HIS A 73 -7.69 19.83 -1.86
CA HIS A 73 -6.69 20.17 -0.84
C HIS A 73 -5.39 19.44 -1.12
N ILE A 74 -4.28 20.19 -1.13
CA ILE A 74 -2.93 19.65 -1.33
C ILE A 74 -2.18 19.68 0.01
N LYS A 75 -1.54 18.56 0.36
CA LYS A 75 -0.53 18.44 1.41
C LYS A 75 0.64 17.65 0.83
N THR A 76 1.80 18.28 0.69
CA THR A 76 2.95 17.77 -0.06
C THR A 76 4.08 17.23 0.80
N ASP A 77 4.04 17.47 2.12
CA ASP A 77 5.11 17.03 3.01
C ASP A 77 5.17 15.50 3.09
N MET A 78 6.38 14.96 3.01
CA MET A 78 6.66 13.53 3.04
C MET A 78 7.79 13.25 4.02
N CYS A 79 7.60 12.25 4.89
CA CYS A 79 8.67 11.74 5.73
C CYS A 79 9.48 10.71 4.94
N THR A 80 10.76 10.96 4.72
CA THR A 80 11.65 10.05 3.99
C THR A 80 12.39 9.06 4.89
N ASP A 81 12.28 9.20 6.22
CA ASP A 81 12.95 8.35 7.20
C ASP A 81 12.21 7.01 7.37
N ILE A 82 12.04 6.29 6.26
CA ILE A 82 11.39 4.99 6.22
C ILE A 82 12.27 3.96 5.52
N ALA A 83 12.03 2.68 5.82
CA ALA A 83 12.65 1.56 5.12
C ALA A 83 11.60 0.53 4.68
N VAL A 84 11.85 -0.14 3.56
CA VAL A 84 11.12 -1.32 3.10
C VAL A 84 12.07 -2.51 3.18
N ILE A 85 11.66 -3.56 3.89
CA ILE A 85 12.45 -4.77 4.10
C ILE A 85 11.68 -5.97 3.57
N THR A 86 12.21 -6.58 2.54
CA THR A 86 11.70 -7.86 2.01
C THR A 86 12.41 -9.01 2.71
N LEU A 87 11.68 -9.83 3.43
CA LEU A 87 12.26 -10.99 4.14
C LEU A 87 12.70 -12.06 3.15
N PHE A 88 13.81 -12.74 3.46
CA PHE A 88 14.27 -13.91 2.73
C PHE A 88 14.88 -14.95 3.71
N PRO A 89 14.88 -16.24 3.36
CA PRO A 89 15.45 -17.29 4.20
C PRO A 89 16.94 -17.04 4.47
N GLY A 90 17.36 -17.09 5.75
CA GLY A 90 18.74 -16.83 6.15
C GLY A 90 19.11 -15.36 6.30
N MET A 91 18.16 -14.46 6.27
CA MET A 91 18.39 -13.02 6.50
C MET A 91 18.99 -12.77 7.89
N ASN A 92 20.01 -11.89 7.96
CA ASN A 92 20.54 -11.43 9.23
C ASN A 92 19.66 -10.29 9.79
N TYR A 93 19.00 -10.54 10.91
CA TYR A 93 18.07 -9.60 11.53
C TYR A 93 18.73 -8.44 12.30
N ASN A 94 20.05 -8.38 12.42
CA ASN A 94 20.75 -7.21 12.97
C ASN A 94 20.46 -5.93 12.19
N ILE A 95 19.96 -6.03 10.96
CA ILE A 95 19.50 -4.89 10.17
C ILE A 95 18.44 -4.07 10.94
N PHE A 96 17.58 -4.72 11.74
CA PHE A 96 16.53 -4.06 12.50
C PHE A 96 17.09 -3.17 13.63
N ASP A 97 18.26 -3.48 14.17
CA ASP A 97 18.94 -2.61 15.15
C ASP A 97 19.39 -1.29 14.49
N TYR A 98 19.80 -1.36 13.23
CA TYR A 98 20.13 -0.17 12.42
C TYR A 98 18.89 0.70 12.14
N LEU A 99 17.78 0.07 11.77
CA LEU A 99 16.53 0.76 11.47
C LEU A 99 15.98 1.46 12.72
N ASN A 100 16.19 0.87 13.88
CA ASN A 100 15.80 1.43 15.17
C ASN A 100 16.47 2.78 15.50
N LEU A 101 17.61 3.08 14.87
CA LEU A 101 18.37 4.32 15.06
C LEU A 101 18.09 5.38 13.97
N SER A 102 17.58 4.97 12.82
CA SER A 102 17.57 5.82 11.62
C SER A 102 16.18 6.03 10.99
N CYS A 103 15.19 5.20 11.34
CA CYS A 103 13.87 5.23 10.71
C CYS A 103 12.78 5.70 11.66
N ARG A 104 11.75 6.33 11.10
CA ARG A 104 10.46 6.61 11.74
C ARG A 104 9.38 5.61 11.36
N GLY A 105 9.60 4.90 10.24
CA GLY A 105 8.69 3.89 9.76
C GLY A 105 9.42 2.75 9.04
N VAL A 106 8.91 1.53 9.20
CA VAL A 106 9.44 0.33 8.53
C VAL A 106 8.29 -0.47 7.95
N ILE A 107 8.39 -0.83 6.68
CA ILE A 107 7.47 -1.76 6.02
C ILE A 107 8.19 -3.09 5.88
N ILE A 108 7.58 -4.17 6.36
CA ILE A 108 8.14 -5.52 6.28
C ILE A 108 7.26 -6.37 5.36
N GLU A 109 7.84 -6.84 4.26
CA GLU A 109 7.21 -7.79 3.35
C GLU A 109 7.50 -9.22 3.81
N GLY A 110 6.50 -9.85 4.44
CA GLY A 110 6.55 -11.23 4.92
C GLY A 110 6.29 -12.27 3.83
N PHE A 111 6.34 -13.54 4.19
CA PHE A 111 6.08 -14.67 3.30
C PHE A 111 4.58 -14.98 3.21
N GLY A 112 4.13 -15.45 2.05
CA GLY A 112 2.75 -15.89 1.84
C GLY A 112 1.74 -14.85 2.35
N ILE A 113 0.89 -15.20 3.31
CA ILE A 113 -0.14 -14.33 3.90
C ILE A 113 0.40 -13.30 4.93
N GLY A 114 1.68 -12.96 4.88
CA GLY A 114 2.35 -12.08 5.84
C GLY A 114 3.08 -12.86 6.95
N GLY A 115 3.37 -14.13 6.74
CA GLY A 115 4.13 -14.97 7.66
C GLY A 115 5.59 -14.52 7.80
N MET A 116 6.16 -14.78 8.97
CA MET A 116 7.56 -14.47 9.25
C MET A 116 8.13 -15.42 10.31
N PRO A 117 9.47 -15.58 10.39
CA PRO A 117 10.10 -16.38 11.43
C PRO A 117 9.89 -15.81 12.83
N ASP A 118 9.76 -16.69 13.84
CA ASP A 118 9.48 -16.28 15.23
C ASP A 118 10.53 -15.33 15.81
N ASN A 119 11.79 -15.51 15.45
CA ASN A 119 12.89 -14.70 15.96
C ASN A 119 12.88 -13.23 15.48
N ILE A 120 12.05 -12.87 14.49
CA ILE A 120 11.88 -11.47 14.09
C ILE A 120 10.94 -10.70 15.03
N ILE A 121 10.06 -11.38 15.76
CA ILE A 121 9.05 -10.75 16.62
C ILE A 121 9.70 -9.85 17.69
N GLU A 122 10.80 -10.28 18.27
CA GLU A 122 11.53 -9.48 19.25
C GLU A 122 12.08 -8.17 18.65
N HIS A 123 12.56 -8.22 17.41
CA HIS A 123 13.01 -7.02 16.70
C HIS A 123 11.84 -6.06 16.42
N ILE A 124 10.70 -6.59 16.00
CA ILE A 124 9.48 -5.80 15.78
C ILE A 124 9.02 -5.15 17.09
N HIS A 125 9.01 -5.90 18.19
CA HIS A 125 8.67 -5.39 19.51
C HIS A 125 9.57 -4.22 19.91
N ARG A 126 10.89 -4.33 19.70
CA ARG A 126 11.83 -3.23 19.97
C ARG A 126 11.56 -2.00 19.10
N LEU A 127 11.28 -2.16 17.82
CA LEU A 127 10.93 -1.05 16.94
C LEU A 127 9.66 -0.33 17.41
N THR A 128 8.59 -1.05 17.70
CA THR A 128 7.31 -0.46 18.14
C THR A 128 7.42 0.20 19.51
N THR A 129 8.17 -0.40 20.43
CA THR A 129 8.44 0.17 21.77
C THR A 129 9.21 1.49 21.67
N ASN A 130 10.10 1.62 20.70
CA ASN A 130 10.85 2.85 20.44
C ASN A 130 10.11 3.87 19.57
N GLY A 131 8.82 3.64 19.31
CA GLY A 131 7.97 4.59 18.62
C GLY A 131 8.10 4.57 17.10
N ILE A 132 8.68 3.52 16.51
CA ILE A 132 8.77 3.35 15.07
C ILE A 132 7.47 2.72 14.55
N CYS A 133 6.87 3.30 13.52
CA CYS A 133 5.71 2.73 12.87
C CYS A 133 6.11 1.51 12.04
N VAL A 134 5.64 0.32 12.43
CA VAL A 134 5.89 -0.92 11.70
C VAL A 134 4.64 -1.34 10.93
N VAL A 135 4.77 -1.49 9.62
CA VAL A 135 3.73 -2.00 8.72
C VAL A 135 4.13 -3.38 8.25
N ILE A 136 3.22 -4.35 8.36
CA ILE A 136 3.43 -5.70 7.85
C ILE A 136 2.60 -5.89 6.60
N THR A 137 3.25 -6.32 5.53
CA THR A 137 2.63 -6.69 4.26
C THR A 137 3.18 -8.02 3.75
N THR A 138 2.85 -8.39 2.54
CA THR A 138 3.26 -9.65 1.91
C THR A 138 4.03 -9.41 0.63
N GLN A 139 4.93 -10.34 0.29
CA GLN A 139 5.60 -10.42 -1.01
C GLN A 139 4.66 -10.88 -2.12
N CYS A 140 3.51 -11.48 -1.77
CA CYS A 140 2.52 -11.89 -2.74
C CYS A 140 1.81 -10.68 -3.35
N LEU A 141 1.62 -10.71 -4.66
CA LEU A 141 1.03 -9.59 -5.40
C LEU A 141 -0.47 -9.42 -5.12
N TYR A 142 -1.17 -10.52 -4.91
CA TYR A 142 -2.61 -10.56 -4.74
C TYR A 142 -3.03 -11.04 -3.35
N GLU A 143 -4.28 -10.76 -2.97
CA GLU A 143 -4.98 -11.17 -1.75
C GLU A 143 -4.55 -10.44 -0.47
N GLY A 144 -3.27 -10.06 -0.35
CA GLY A 144 -2.76 -9.30 0.79
C GLY A 144 -2.49 -10.14 2.04
N VAL A 145 -2.49 -9.47 3.20
CA VAL A 145 -2.15 -10.05 4.51
C VAL A 145 -3.40 -10.50 5.26
N ASN A 146 -3.36 -11.70 5.82
CA ASN A 146 -4.41 -12.21 6.72
C ASN A 146 -3.78 -12.77 8.00
N TRP A 147 -3.94 -12.04 9.11
CA TRP A 147 -3.39 -12.39 10.42
C TRP A 147 -4.25 -13.37 11.23
N GLU A 148 -5.47 -13.63 10.80
CA GLU A 148 -6.39 -14.50 11.55
C GLU A 148 -6.00 -15.99 11.44
N ILE A 149 -5.30 -16.36 10.38
CA ILE A 149 -5.05 -17.76 10.01
C ILE A 149 -3.93 -18.39 10.85
N TYR A 150 -2.86 -17.64 11.18
CA TYR A 150 -1.68 -18.19 11.86
C TYR A 150 -1.42 -17.55 13.23
N GLU A 151 -0.81 -18.33 14.13
CA GLU A 151 -0.46 -17.90 15.50
C GLU A 151 0.49 -16.70 15.49
N VAL A 152 1.46 -16.68 14.59
CA VAL A 152 2.41 -15.55 14.41
C VAL A 152 1.66 -14.25 14.09
N GLY A 153 0.66 -14.29 13.23
CA GLY A 153 -0.18 -13.13 12.91
C GLY A 153 -0.95 -12.61 14.13
N ARG A 154 -1.48 -13.52 14.97
CA ARG A 154 -2.15 -13.14 16.22
C ARG A 154 -1.20 -12.55 17.26
N ASN A 155 0.05 -12.96 17.28
CA ASN A 155 1.07 -12.37 18.14
C ASN A 155 1.47 -10.98 17.65
N LEU A 156 1.65 -10.80 16.35
CA LEU A 156 1.90 -9.48 15.73
C LEU A 156 0.77 -8.49 15.97
N ALA A 157 -0.48 -8.93 15.97
CA ALA A 157 -1.62 -8.08 16.27
C ALA A 157 -1.56 -7.45 17.68
N LYS A 158 -0.79 -8.05 18.62
CA LYS A 158 -0.54 -7.52 19.97
C LYS A 158 0.56 -6.47 20.00
N GLU A 159 1.43 -6.42 18.98
CA GLU A 159 2.64 -5.59 18.93
C GLU A 159 2.39 -4.19 18.36
N ASN A 160 1.24 -3.62 18.40
CA ASN A 160 0.93 -2.28 17.86
C ASN A 160 1.48 -2.03 16.44
N VAL A 161 1.48 -3.06 15.60
CA VAL A 161 1.84 -2.98 14.19
C VAL A 161 0.63 -2.62 13.33
N ILE A 162 0.90 -2.17 12.13
CA ILE A 162 -0.10 -1.77 11.13
C ILE A 162 -0.25 -2.90 10.11
N ASN A 163 -1.49 -3.32 9.86
CA ASN A 163 -1.78 -4.30 8.81
C ASN A 163 -1.79 -3.61 7.44
N GLY A 164 -0.91 -4.06 6.53
CA GLY A 164 -0.85 -3.57 5.16
C GLY A 164 -2.03 -3.97 4.29
N LYS A 165 -2.86 -4.91 4.77
CA LYS A 165 -4.04 -5.43 4.06
C LYS A 165 -3.70 -5.87 2.62
N SER A 166 -4.49 -5.45 1.65
CA SER A 166 -4.32 -5.76 0.23
C SER A 166 -3.67 -4.63 -0.59
N MET A 167 -3.09 -3.62 0.09
CA MET A 167 -2.43 -2.50 -0.57
C MET A 167 -1.13 -2.93 -1.24
N THR A 168 -0.82 -2.31 -2.39
CA THR A 168 0.47 -2.49 -3.05
C THR A 168 1.60 -1.87 -2.22
N ILE A 169 2.83 -2.36 -2.37
CA ILE A 169 3.98 -1.80 -1.66
C ILE A 169 4.21 -0.32 -2.01
N GLU A 170 3.92 0.08 -3.25
CA GLU A 170 4.01 1.46 -3.70
C GLU A 170 3.02 2.35 -2.93
N ASN A 171 1.77 1.91 -2.80
CA ASN A 171 0.75 2.63 -2.05
C ASN A 171 1.09 2.70 -0.56
N LEU A 172 1.48 1.57 0.05
CA LEU A 172 1.89 1.53 1.47
C LEU A 172 3.04 2.48 1.76
N THR A 173 4.06 2.50 0.89
CA THR A 173 5.23 3.36 1.03
C THR A 173 4.82 4.83 1.02
N MET A 174 4.10 5.26 0.01
CA MET A 174 3.68 6.66 -0.13
C MET A 174 2.72 7.08 0.98
N LYS A 175 1.79 6.20 1.36
CA LYS A 175 0.82 6.44 2.42
C LYS A 175 1.51 6.58 3.79
N LEU A 176 2.52 5.73 4.08
CA LEU A 176 3.31 5.82 5.31
C LEU A 176 4.14 7.09 5.36
N MET A 177 4.86 7.44 4.28
CA MET A 177 5.64 8.68 4.19
C MET A 177 4.76 9.90 4.44
N TRP A 178 3.60 9.96 3.82
CA TRP A 178 2.65 11.06 3.99
C TRP A 178 2.10 11.12 5.42
N SER A 179 1.66 10.00 5.96
CA SER A 179 1.06 9.95 7.31
C SER A 179 2.04 10.34 8.40
N LEU A 180 3.31 9.90 8.31
CA LEU A 180 4.37 10.26 9.25
C LEU A 180 4.77 11.74 9.18
N ALA A 181 4.54 12.42 8.05
CA ALA A 181 4.73 13.85 7.93
C ALA A 181 3.60 14.67 8.57
N HIS A 182 2.36 14.13 8.58
CA HIS A 182 1.17 14.89 8.95
C HIS A 182 0.58 14.54 10.31
N TYR A 183 0.86 13.36 10.85
CA TYR A 183 0.38 12.92 12.16
C TYR A 183 1.52 12.83 13.17
N LYS A 184 1.28 13.31 14.40
CA LYS A 184 2.28 13.36 15.45
C LYS A 184 2.34 12.08 16.29
N ASN A 185 1.24 11.35 16.39
CA ASN A 185 1.16 10.14 17.20
C ASN A 185 0.91 8.90 16.33
N ILE A 186 1.39 7.75 16.79
CA ILE A 186 1.32 6.48 16.07
C ILE A 186 -0.13 6.01 15.87
N THR A 187 -1.00 6.30 16.82
CA THR A 187 -2.42 5.91 16.73
C THR A 187 -3.11 6.56 15.53
N ASP A 188 -2.85 7.85 15.31
CA ASP A 188 -3.42 8.56 14.14
C ASP A 188 -2.82 8.05 12.83
N VAL A 189 -1.50 7.77 12.81
CA VAL A 189 -0.84 7.13 11.67
C VAL A 189 -1.51 5.79 11.37
N LYS A 190 -1.67 4.93 12.38
CA LYS A 190 -2.31 3.62 12.24
C LYS A 190 -3.73 3.74 11.70
N ASN A 191 -4.55 4.60 12.31
CA ASN A 191 -5.93 4.84 11.90
C ASN A 191 -6.02 5.31 10.44
N PHE A 192 -5.08 6.15 9.99
CA PHE A 192 -5.02 6.59 8.61
C PHE A 192 -4.55 5.47 7.68
N MET A 193 -3.50 4.74 8.05
CA MET A 193 -2.94 3.64 7.25
C MET A 193 -3.97 2.52 7.01
N GLU A 194 -4.77 2.18 8.01
CA GLU A 194 -5.74 1.09 7.94
C GLU A 194 -7.08 1.48 7.29
N LYS A 195 -7.31 2.77 6.99
CA LYS A 195 -8.46 3.18 6.17
C LYS A 195 -8.26 2.74 4.73
N GLU A 196 -9.29 2.16 4.14
CA GLU A 196 -9.36 1.95 2.70
C GLU A 196 -9.51 3.32 2.01
N LEU A 197 -8.67 3.55 0.99
CA LEU A 197 -8.69 4.76 0.16
C LEU A 197 -9.52 4.52 -1.09
#